data_17be64aaf3b78548e17c29d41b2c61f8
#
_entry.id   17be64aaf3b78548e17c29d41b2c61f8
#
_cell.length_a   1.000
_cell.length_b   1.000
_cell.length_c   1.000
_cell.angle_alpha   90.00
_cell.angle_beta   90.00
_cell.angle_gamma   90.00
#
_symmetry.space_group_name_H-M   'P 1'
#
loop_
_entity.id
_entity.type
_entity.pdbx_description
1 polymer ?
#
loop_
_entity_poly.entity_id
_entity_poly.type
_entity_poly.pdbx_seq_one_letter_code
_entity_poly.pdbx_strand_id
1 'polypeptide(L)'
;MKKIFLRSIICLVALVLFLGGCVDNSEVIDLTEGNTSETSVSDTTDKDAPTTEEKKSEDINMWTYSQQNGITIRDIVIETGKGGEDIEIVQLTDMHLSYVNENDLQDPGIKSLYDSRTWGRNGQFLGNAVKCLEWSKNADQIVITGDIYDYLTSEVITQVNKHIFSAYDNVMACLGNHEAIAWTGTFSERMDVLKDAWVNDVYYSSKVLGDKVMLIQMDNGTRSDNGVFGDFWDQQVPLLTADLATARAEGYTVLLFFHIPLATYNIKYRNAQAIMAGRGAIAAYNYATSGSCSTLIGADKEIYDLITTNGDIIKGCFNGHHHSDFYTEIVATDPSGNKANIPQYTIMSTAYTGGHALRITVK
;
A
#
# COMPACT_ATOMS: atom_id res chain seq x y z
N MET A 1 38.80 -12.23 -26.81
CA MET A 1 37.43 -12.31 -27.34
C MET A 1 36.52 -13.37 -26.64
N LYS A 2 36.97 -14.14 -25.64
CA LYS A 2 36.11 -15.16 -24.96
C LYS A 2 35.56 -14.74 -23.57
N LYS A 3 35.89 -13.55 -23.07
CA LYS A 3 35.43 -13.07 -21.73
C LYS A 3 34.23 -12.10 -21.77
N ILE A 4 33.83 -11.64 -22.94
CA ILE A 4 32.72 -10.69 -23.11
C ILE A 4 31.38 -11.43 -23.27
N PHE A 5 31.40 -12.65 -23.80
CA PHE A 5 30.18 -13.43 -24.03
C PHE A 5 29.55 -14.05 -22.76
N LEU A 6 30.31 -14.20 -21.70
CA LEU A 6 29.80 -14.85 -20.46
C LEU A 6 29.05 -13.86 -19.54
N ARG A 7 29.31 -12.55 -19.66
CA ARG A 7 28.59 -11.54 -18.86
C ARG A 7 27.19 -11.23 -19.41
N SER A 8 26.99 -11.37 -20.70
CA SER A 8 25.68 -11.12 -21.33
C SER A 8 24.65 -12.22 -21.06
N ILE A 9 25.11 -13.46 -20.81
CA ILE A 9 24.19 -14.60 -20.54
C ILE A 9 23.71 -14.58 -19.10
N ILE A 10 24.51 -14.06 -18.17
CA ILE A 10 24.12 -13.98 -16.73
C ILE A 10 23.09 -12.88 -16.52
N CYS A 11 23.15 -11.77 -17.27
CA CYS A 11 22.11 -10.74 -17.20
C CYS A 11 20.77 -11.20 -17.81
N LEU A 12 20.78 -12.09 -18.80
CA LEU A 12 19.55 -12.55 -19.43
C LEU A 12 18.79 -13.57 -18.56
N VAL A 13 19.48 -14.35 -17.73
CA VAL A 13 18.86 -15.33 -16.82
C VAL A 13 18.29 -14.64 -15.57
N ALA A 14 18.92 -13.55 -15.12
CA ALA A 14 18.36 -12.73 -14.02
C ALA A 14 17.08 -12.01 -14.44
N LEU A 15 16.97 -11.57 -15.70
CA LEU A 15 15.80 -10.85 -16.22
C LEU A 15 14.55 -11.74 -16.36
N VAL A 16 14.74 -13.05 -16.63
CA VAL A 16 13.61 -13.99 -16.77
C VAL A 16 13.02 -14.38 -15.41
N LEU A 17 13.77 -14.27 -14.32
CA LEU A 17 13.26 -14.54 -12.96
C LEU A 17 12.48 -13.35 -12.37
N PHE A 18 12.65 -12.13 -12.93
CA PHE A 18 11.92 -10.93 -12.49
C PHE A 18 10.54 -10.76 -13.12
N LEU A 19 10.27 -11.43 -14.24
CA LEU A 19 8.96 -11.39 -14.90
C LEU A 19 7.96 -12.41 -14.34
N GLY A 20 8.39 -13.27 -13.42
CA GLY A 20 7.54 -14.31 -12.81
C GLY A 20 6.72 -13.86 -11.59
N GLY A 21 6.81 -12.61 -11.17
CA GLY A 21 6.25 -12.12 -9.91
C GLY A 21 4.81 -11.60 -9.94
N CYS A 22 4.17 -11.51 -11.08
CA CYS A 22 2.76 -11.09 -11.19
C CYS A 22 2.05 -11.86 -12.29
N VAL A 23 2.01 -13.18 -12.20
CA VAL A 23 1.02 -13.95 -12.96
C VAL A 23 -0.23 -14.01 -12.08
N ASP A 24 -1.19 -13.19 -12.43
CA ASP A 24 -2.52 -13.20 -11.85
C ASP A 24 -3.24 -14.50 -12.29
N ASN A 25 -3.22 -15.51 -11.44
CA ASN A 25 -4.15 -16.62 -11.52
C ASN A 25 -5.40 -16.23 -10.73
N SER A 26 -6.17 -15.28 -11.26
CA SER A 26 -7.55 -15.07 -10.82
C SER A 26 -8.45 -16.17 -11.40
N GLU A 27 -8.28 -17.39 -10.95
CA GLU A 27 -9.38 -18.35 -10.97
C GLU A 27 -10.33 -17.98 -9.83
N VAL A 28 -11.47 -17.47 -10.21
CA VAL A 28 -12.64 -17.27 -9.36
C VAL A 28 -13.01 -18.63 -8.76
N ILE A 29 -12.71 -18.84 -7.50
CA ILE A 29 -13.26 -19.97 -6.74
C ILE A 29 -14.68 -19.60 -6.39
N ASP A 30 -15.60 -20.12 -7.18
CA ASP A 30 -17.03 -20.11 -6.90
C ASP A 30 -17.30 -21.07 -5.72
N LEU A 31 -17.61 -20.50 -4.56
CA LEU A 31 -17.99 -21.27 -3.37
C LEU A 31 -19.50 -21.41 -3.34
N THR A 32 -20.06 -22.24 -4.22
CA THR A 32 -21.39 -22.80 -4.01
C THR A 32 -21.36 -24.31 -4.19
N GLU A 33 -21.93 -24.95 -3.18
CA GLU A 33 -22.49 -26.29 -3.11
C GLU A 33 -21.54 -27.47 -2.80
N GLY A 34 -21.93 -28.05 -1.67
CA GLY A 34 -21.41 -29.25 -1.09
C GLY A 34 -21.72 -30.50 -1.86
N ASN A 35 -20.91 -31.52 -1.66
CA ASN A 35 -21.40 -32.87 -1.72
C ASN A 35 -20.68 -33.79 -0.73
N THR A 36 -21.49 -34.48 0.06
CA THR A 36 -21.14 -35.48 1.04
C THR A 36 -20.72 -36.76 0.37
N SER A 37 -19.59 -37.35 0.76
CA SER A 37 -19.42 -38.81 0.66
C SER A 37 -18.70 -39.32 1.91
N GLU A 38 -19.47 -40.10 2.66
CA GLU A 38 -19.01 -40.90 3.81
C GLU A 38 -18.02 -41.96 3.35
N THR A 39 -16.90 -42.09 4.01
CA THR A 39 -16.16 -43.35 4.11
C THR A 39 -15.72 -43.55 5.55
N SER A 40 -16.31 -44.57 6.14
CA SER A 40 -16.00 -45.09 7.47
C SER A 40 -14.62 -45.78 7.49
N VAL A 41 -13.77 -45.42 8.45
CA VAL A 41 -12.71 -46.32 8.96
C VAL A 41 -12.59 -46.14 10.47
N SER A 42 -12.55 -47.28 11.10
CA SER A 42 -12.56 -47.65 12.50
C SER A 42 -11.63 -46.95 13.47
N ASP A 43 -12.23 -46.75 14.60
CA ASP A 43 -11.83 -46.71 16.01
C ASP A 43 -10.45 -47.28 16.38
N THR A 44 -9.60 -46.43 16.94
CA THR A 44 -8.63 -46.79 17.99
C THR A 44 -8.52 -45.62 18.99
N THR A 45 -8.98 -45.90 20.16
CA THR A 45 -8.85 -45.08 21.39
C THR A 45 -7.40 -44.79 21.75
N ASP A 46 -7.03 -43.54 21.86
CA ASP A 46 -5.95 -43.13 22.73
C ASP A 46 -6.41 -41.89 23.56
N LYS A 47 -6.42 -42.07 24.87
CA LYS A 47 -6.77 -41.07 25.85
C LYS A 47 -5.51 -40.32 26.24
N ASP A 48 -5.71 -39.02 26.50
CA ASP A 48 -4.81 -38.06 27.13
C ASP A 48 -4.02 -37.15 26.15
N ALA A 49 -4.75 -36.22 25.55
CA ALA A 49 -4.18 -34.91 25.14
C ALA A 49 -4.92 -33.81 25.89
N PRO A 50 -4.22 -32.80 26.46
CA PRO A 50 -4.86 -31.69 27.14
C PRO A 50 -5.69 -30.89 26.14
N THR A 51 -6.96 -30.74 26.42
CA THR A 51 -7.86 -29.81 25.72
C THR A 51 -7.32 -28.40 25.85
N THR A 52 -6.58 -27.97 24.82
CA THR A 52 -6.38 -26.54 24.58
C THR A 52 -7.75 -25.96 24.26
N GLU A 53 -8.34 -25.22 25.19
CA GLU A 53 -9.43 -24.32 24.89
C GLU A 53 -8.98 -23.46 23.72
N GLU A 54 -9.55 -23.65 22.53
CA GLU A 54 -9.51 -22.68 21.45
C GLU A 54 -10.13 -21.40 22.01
N LYS A 55 -9.28 -20.45 22.42
CA LYS A 55 -9.72 -19.08 22.61
C LYS A 55 -10.36 -18.68 21.30
N LYS A 56 -11.69 -18.57 21.27
CA LYS A 56 -12.42 -17.86 20.22
C LYS A 56 -11.67 -16.55 20.02
N SER A 57 -11.07 -16.38 18.84
CA SER A 57 -10.50 -15.09 18.46
C SER A 57 -11.63 -14.08 18.61
N GLU A 58 -11.48 -13.14 19.53
CA GLU A 58 -12.36 -11.97 19.58
C GLU A 58 -12.38 -11.42 18.17
N ASP A 59 -13.56 -11.33 17.55
CA ASP A 59 -13.77 -10.69 16.26
C ASP A 59 -13.53 -9.19 16.48
N ILE A 60 -12.27 -8.79 16.36
CA ILE A 60 -11.89 -7.38 16.40
C ILE A 60 -12.38 -6.81 15.06
N ASN A 61 -13.55 -6.16 15.09
CA ASN A 61 -14.01 -5.36 13.98
C ASN A 61 -13.11 -4.13 13.88
N MET A 62 -12.05 -4.24 13.07
CA MET A 62 -11.08 -3.16 12.89
C MET A 62 -11.69 -1.99 12.11
N TRP A 63 -12.69 -2.26 11.32
CA TRP A 63 -13.51 -1.30 10.58
C TRP A 63 -14.95 -1.82 10.45
N THR A 64 -15.87 -0.91 10.14
CA THR A 64 -17.21 -1.30 9.71
C THR A 64 -17.29 -1.23 8.19
N TYR A 65 -18.01 -2.17 7.59
CA TYR A 65 -18.27 -2.14 6.14
C TYR A 65 -19.59 -1.45 5.85
N SER A 66 -19.59 -0.56 4.86
CA SER A 66 -20.78 0.03 4.27
C SER A 66 -20.73 0.00 2.75
N GLN A 67 -21.90 0.19 2.11
CA GLN A 67 -22.03 0.25 0.67
C GLN A 67 -22.73 1.56 0.31
N GLN A 68 -22.07 2.38 -0.53
CA GLN A 68 -22.67 3.61 -1.04
C GLN A 68 -22.39 3.73 -2.54
N ASN A 69 -23.46 3.92 -3.32
CA ASN A 69 -23.35 4.01 -4.78
C ASN A 69 -22.60 2.83 -5.44
N GLY A 70 -22.66 1.63 -4.81
CA GLY A 70 -21.92 0.46 -5.26
C GLY A 70 -20.41 0.50 -4.99
N ILE A 71 -19.94 1.41 -4.10
CA ILE A 71 -18.57 1.42 -3.56
C ILE A 71 -18.60 0.68 -2.23
N THR A 72 -17.64 -0.21 -2.02
CA THR A 72 -17.38 -0.85 -0.72
C THR A 72 -16.51 0.05 0.12
N ILE A 73 -17.04 0.54 1.22
CA ILE A 73 -16.39 1.47 2.12
C ILE A 73 -16.04 0.75 3.41
N ARG A 74 -14.84 1.00 3.90
CA ARG A 74 -14.40 0.64 5.24
C ARG A 74 -14.40 1.90 6.07
N ASP A 75 -15.05 1.87 7.22
CA ASP A 75 -15.18 3.03 8.10
C ASP A 75 -14.37 2.79 9.38
N ILE A 76 -13.49 3.74 9.72
CA ILE A 76 -12.78 3.78 11.00
C ILE A 76 -12.93 5.15 11.65
N VAL A 77 -12.80 5.19 12.97
CA VAL A 77 -12.79 6.42 13.76
C VAL A 77 -11.48 6.50 14.54
N ILE A 78 -10.85 7.66 14.50
CA ILE A 78 -9.64 7.98 15.26
C ILE A 78 -9.94 9.12 16.22
N GLU A 79 -9.87 8.81 17.50
CA GLU A 79 -10.07 9.80 18.57
C GLU A 79 -8.74 10.52 18.84
N THR A 80 -8.74 11.86 18.73
CA THR A 80 -7.54 12.67 19.00
C THR A 80 -7.50 13.24 20.40
N GLY A 81 -8.66 13.31 21.08
CA GLY A 81 -8.83 14.00 22.34
C GLY A 81 -8.85 15.55 22.20
N LYS A 82 -8.73 16.09 20.98
CA LYS A 82 -8.92 17.50 20.68
C LYS A 82 -10.35 17.74 20.22
N GLY A 83 -10.97 18.81 20.75
CA GLY A 83 -12.30 19.23 20.27
C GLY A 83 -12.26 19.82 18.86
N GLY A 84 -13.43 20.20 18.36
CA GLY A 84 -13.61 20.79 17.03
C GLY A 84 -14.47 19.92 16.13
N GLU A 85 -14.62 20.33 14.87
CA GLU A 85 -15.38 19.56 13.88
C GLU A 85 -14.68 18.27 13.52
N ASP A 86 -15.45 17.24 13.18
CA ASP A 86 -14.92 15.97 12.66
C ASP A 86 -14.22 16.24 11.32
N ILE A 87 -13.10 15.56 11.08
CA ILE A 87 -12.36 15.61 9.83
C ILE A 87 -12.56 14.29 9.10
N GLU A 88 -13.00 14.35 7.85
CA GLU A 88 -13.15 13.18 6.99
C GLU A 88 -11.96 13.07 6.03
N ILE A 89 -11.23 11.95 6.10
CA ILE A 89 -10.16 11.60 5.18
C ILE A 89 -10.56 10.33 4.45
N VAL A 90 -10.38 10.30 3.13
CA VAL A 90 -10.65 9.11 2.34
C VAL A 90 -9.35 8.58 1.74
N GLN A 91 -9.03 7.31 2.02
CA GLN A 91 -7.93 6.62 1.37
C GLN A 91 -8.45 5.83 0.16
N LEU A 92 -7.76 6.00 -0.97
CA LEU A 92 -7.85 5.19 -2.19
C LEU A 92 -6.48 4.60 -2.48
N THR A 93 -6.40 3.51 -3.26
CA THR A 93 -5.12 2.85 -3.55
C THR A 93 -5.20 1.94 -4.78
N ASP A 94 -4.06 1.66 -5.40
CA ASP A 94 -3.91 0.60 -6.41
C ASP A 94 -4.94 0.73 -7.55
N MET A 95 -4.94 1.86 -8.23
CA MET A 95 -5.86 2.12 -9.35
C MET A 95 -5.40 1.45 -10.63
N HIS A 96 -4.09 1.24 -10.80
CA HIS A 96 -3.46 0.58 -11.94
C HIS A 96 -3.99 1.05 -13.30
N LEU A 97 -4.04 2.35 -13.50
CA LEU A 97 -4.49 2.91 -14.77
C LEU A 97 -3.38 2.71 -15.82
N SER A 98 -3.75 2.13 -16.93
CA SER A 98 -2.85 1.85 -18.04
C SER A 98 -3.40 2.46 -19.32
N TYR A 99 -2.65 3.39 -19.88
CA TYR A 99 -2.94 4.05 -21.15
C TYR A 99 -1.68 4.17 -21.99
N VAL A 100 -1.82 4.04 -23.29
CA VAL A 100 -0.75 4.25 -24.26
C VAL A 100 -1.30 4.98 -25.47
N ASN A 101 -0.48 5.84 -26.06
CA ASN A 101 -0.74 6.43 -27.38
C ASN A 101 0.19 5.81 -28.44
N GLU A 102 0.05 6.26 -29.68
CA GLU A 102 0.87 5.74 -30.79
C GLU A 102 2.38 6.00 -30.60
N ASN A 103 2.77 7.09 -29.95
CA ASN A 103 4.16 7.39 -29.67
C ASN A 103 4.70 6.50 -28.55
N ASP A 104 3.95 6.27 -27.49
CA ASP A 104 4.33 5.34 -26.42
C ASP A 104 4.60 3.93 -26.99
N LEU A 105 3.77 3.48 -27.94
CA LEU A 105 3.92 2.17 -28.59
C LEU A 105 5.11 2.05 -29.56
N GLN A 106 5.79 3.16 -29.90
CA GLN A 106 7.06 3.09 -30.64
C GLN A 106 8.20 2.59 -29.76
N ASP A 107 8.07 2.72 -28.44
CA ASP A 107 9.01 2.15 -27.50
C ASP A 107 8.80 0.64 -27.34
N PRO A 108 9.80 -0.20 -27.67
CA PRO A 108 9.65 -1.66 -27.59
C PRO A 108 9.37 -2.18 -26.16
N GLY A 109 9.86 -1.47 -25.14
CA GLY A 109 9.66 -1.83 -23.75
C GLY A 109 8.23 -1.53 -23.29
N ILE A 110 7.73 -0.31 -23.58
CA ILE A 110 6.33 0.04 -23.31
C ILE A 110 5.39 -0.89 -24.07
N LYS A 111 5.71 -1.17 -25.34
CA LYS A 111 4.92 -2.12 -26.13
C LYS A 111 4.89 -3.51 -25.50
N SER A 112 6.02 -3.99 -24.98
CA SER A 112 6.10 -5.27 -24.28
C SER A 112 5.25 -5.29 -23.00
N LEU A 113 5.27 -4.21 -22.22
CA LEU A 113 4.39 -4.05 -21.06
C LEU A 113 2.92 -4.05 -21.47
N TYR A 114 2.57 -3.25 -22.47
CA TYR A 114 1.22 -3.18 -22.99
C TYR A 114 0.71 -4.54 -23.49
N ASP A 115 1.54 -5.32 -24.17
CA ASP A 115 1.16 -6.63 -24.72
C ASP A 115 1.01 -7.69 -23.60
N SER A 116 1.81 -7.63 -22.54
CA SER A 116 1.85 -8.61 -21.45
C SER A 116 0.90 -8.29 -20.30
N ARG A 117 0.72 -7.00 -19.98
CA ARG A 117 -0.13 -6.53 -18.87
C ARG A 117 -1.50 -6.14 -19.39
N THR A 118 -2.47 -7.00 -19.20
CA THR A 118 -3.84 -6.76 -19.72
C THR A 118 -4.76 -6.15 -18.69
N TRP A 119 -4.45 -6.28 -17.41
CA TRP A 119 -5.20 -5.73 -16.31
C TRP A 119 -5.06 -4.19 -16.29
N GLY A 120 -6.17 -3.47 -16.18
CA GLY A 120 -6.16 -1.99 -16.24
C GLY A 120 -6.02 -1.37 -17.63
N ARG A 121 -5.80 -2.17 -18.69
CA ARG A 121 -5.52 -1.69 -20.05
C ARG A 121 -6.63 -0.77 -20.57
N ASN A 122 -6.21 0.32 -21.26
CA ASN A 122 -7.09 1.33 -21.85
C ASN A 122 -8.07 1.95 -20.84
N GLY A 123 -7.63 2.12 -19.61
CA GLY A 123 -8.42 2.74 -18.56
C GLY A 123 -9.62 1.93 -18.08
N GLN A 124 -9.54 0.61 -18.18
CA GLN A 124 -10.59 -0.29 -17.70
C GLN A 124 -11.08 0.06 -16.29
N PHE A 125 -10.18 0.54 -15.42
CA PHE A 125 -10.49 0.86 -14.03
C PHE A 125 -10.78 2.34 -13.76
N LEU A 126 -10.65 3.21 -14.76
CA LEU A 126 -10.90 4.63 -14.58
C LEU A 126 -12.30 4.90 -14.02
N GLY A 127 -13.31 4.15 -14.50
CA GLY A 127 -14.67 4.30 -14.01
C GLY A 127 -14.83 4.05 -12.51
N ASN A 128 -14.14 3.07 -11.95
CA ASN A 128 -14.13 2.80 -10.51
C ASN A 128 -13.38 3.89 -9.75
N ALA A 129 -12.21 4.32 -10.26
CA ALA A 129 -11.42 5.38 -9.65
C ALA A 129 -12.21 6.70 -9.59
N VAL A 130 -12.78 7.15 -10.72
CA VAL A 130 -13.60 8.37 -10.79
C VAL A 130 -14.82 8.28 -9.90
N LYS A 131 -15.48 7.12 -9.85
CA LYS A 131 -16.62 6.89 -8.97
C LYS A 131 -16.29 7.05 -7.49
N CYS A 132 -15.13 6.51 -7.05
CA CYS A 132 -14.65 6.68 -5.68
C CYS A 132 -14.27 8.14 -5.40
N LEU A 133 -13.60 8.82 -6.33
CA LEU A 133 -13.25 10.23 -6.23
C LEU A 133 -14.47 11.13 -6.16
N GLU A 134 -15.47 10.93 -7.01
CA GLU A 134 -16.74 11.66 -6.97
C GLU A 134 -17.49 11.45 -5.65
N TRP A 135 -17.47 10.24 -5.13
CA TRP A 135 -18.06 9.95 -3.83
C TRP A 135 -17.35 10.68 -2.69
N SER A 136 -16.02 10.77 -2.74
CA SER A 136 -15.17 11.37 -1.69
C SER A 136 -14.85 12.85 -1.92
N LYS A 137 -15.33 13.49 -2.95
CA LYS A 137 -14.95 14.86 -3.33
C LYS A 137 -15.16 15.94 -2.26
N ASN A 138 -16.09 15.70 -1.33
CA ASN A 138 -16.40 16.61 -0.24
C ASN A 138 -15.67 16.26 1.07
N ALA A 139 -14.83 15.22 1.09
CA ALA A 139 -13.96 14.92 2.22
C ALA A 139 -12.93 16.04 2.40
N ASP A 140 -12.45 16.25 3.61
CA ASP A 140 -11.41 17.25 3.90
C ASP A 140 -10.10 16.94 3.18
N GLN A 141 -9.82 15.63 2.95
CA GLN A 141 -8.68 15.17 2.18
C GLN A 141 -8.93 13.79 1.55
N ILE A 142 -8.49 13.63 0.31
CA ILE A 142 -8.36 12.33 -0.36
C ILE A 142 -6.87 12.01 -0.40
N VAL A 143 -6.48 10.81 0.06
CA VAL A 143 -5.10 10.33 0.00
C VAL A 143 -5.04 9.07 -0.85
N ILE A 144 -4.23 9.10 -1.90
CA ILE A 144 -4.03 7.93 -2.77
C ILE A 144 -2.69 7.29 -2.41
N THR A 145 -2.73 6.05 -1.94
CA THR A 145 -1.55 5.34 -1.46
C THR A 145 -0.88 4.49 -2.55
N GLY A 146 -0.52 5.13 -3.68
CA GLY A 146 0.31 4.55 -4.74
C GLY A 146 -0.40 3.63 -5.73
N ASP A 147 0.38 3.18 -6.71
CA ASP A 147 -0.04 2.34 -7.83
C ASP A 147 -1.25 2.93 -8.58
N ILE A 148 -1.20 4.25 -8.81
CA ILE A 148 -2.18 4.94 -9.67
C ILE A 148 -1.95 4.53 -11.12
N TYR A 149 -0.68 4.50 -11.56
CA TYR A 149 -0.26 3.96 -12.85
C TYR A 149 -0.01 2.46 -12.74
N ASP A 150 -0.26 1.72 -13.81
CA ASP A 150 0.21 0.34 -13.93
C ASP A 150 1.66 0.28 -14.45
N TYR A 151 2.04 1.28 -15.25
CA TYR A 151 3.39 1.57 -15.71
C TYR A 151 3.43 2.97 -16.32
N LEU A 152 4.61 3.58 -16.32
CA LEU A 152 4.80 4.97 -16.73
C LEU A 152 4.76 5.14 -18.26
N THR A 153 3.83 5.96 -18.76
CA THR A 153 3.73 6.38 -20.16
C THR A 153 3.31 7.86 -20.24
N SER A 154 3.53 8.50 -21.37
CA SER A 154 3.06 9.88 -21.57
C SER A 154 1.54 9.98 -21.55
N GLU A 155 0.86 8.97 -22.05
CA GLU A 155 -0.60 8.95 -22.09
C GLU A 155 -1.22 8.73 -20.71
N VAL A 156 -0.66 7.82 -19.88
CA VAL A 156 -1.19 7.61 -18.53
C VAL A 156 -1.05 8.87 -17.65
N ILE A 157 0.07 9.60 -17.77
CA ILE A 157 0.26 10.90 -17.11
C ILE A 157 -0.85 11.86 -17.53
N THR A 158 -1.11 11.98 -18.84
CA THR A 158 -2.13 12.87 -19.38
C THR A 158 -3.52 12.53 -18.83
N GLN A 159 -3.88 11.26 -18.81
CA GLN A 159 -5.21 10.82 -18.35
C GLN A 159 -5.37 10.98 -16.83
N VAL A 160 -4.35 10.65 -16.05
CA VAL A 160 -4.39 10.82 -14.58
C VAL A 160 -4.44 12.30 -14.21
N ASN A 161 -3.63 13.15 -14.84
CA ASN A 161 -3.71 14.59 -14.61
C ASN A 161 -5.10 15.14 -14.93
N LYS A 162 -5.69 14.73 -16.05
CA LYS A 162 -7.00 15.19 -16.48
C LYS A 162 -8.13 14.74 -15.55
N HIS A 163 -8.12 13.49 -15.13
CA HIS A 163 -9.26 12.86 -14.45
C HIS A 163 -9.13 12.78 -12.94
N ILE A 164 -7.91 12.98 -12.40
CA ILE A 164 -7.63 12.85 -10.98
C ILE A 164 -7.01 14.16 -10.44
N PHE A 165 -5.77 14.48 -10.81
CA PHE A 165 -5.02 15.54 -10.14
C PHE A 165 -5.55 16.96 -10.42
N SER A 166 -6.03 17.23 -11.66
CA SER A 166 -6.64 18.51 -12.00
C SER A 166 -8.15 18.57 -11.76
N ALA A 167 -8.79 17.44 -11.46
CA ALA A 167 -10.23 17.37 -11.26
C ALA A 167 -10.64 17.55 -9.80
N TYR A 168 -9.72 17.35 -8.83
CA TYR A 168 -10.02 17.39 -7.40
C TYR A 168 -8.91 18.14 -6.65
N ASP A 169 -9.26 19.22 -5.95
CA ASP A 169 -8.30 20.08 -5.25
C ASP A 169 -7.81 19.52 -3.90
N ASN A 170 -8.49 18.51 -3.39
CA ASN A 170 -8.23 17.91 -2.08
C ASN A 170 -7.52 16.55 -2.19
N VAL A 171 -6.80 16.28 -3.27
CA VAL A 171 -6.03 15.06 -3.46
C VAL A 171 -4.57 15.27 -3.05
N MET A 172 -4.01 14.30 -2.33
CA MET A 172 -2.58 14.08 -2.20
C MET A 172 -2.29 12.60 -2.48
N ALA A 173 -1.09 12.29 -3.00
CA ALA A 173 -0.78 10.94 -3.45
C ALA A 173 0.69 10.58 -3.20
N CYS A 174 0.97 9.39 -2.67
CA CYS A 174 2.31 8.81 -2.69
C CYS A 174 2.53 7.93 -3.93
N LEU A 175 3.80 7.67 -4.24
CA LEU A 175 4.15 6.72 -5.27
C LEU A 175 4.00 5.28 -4.75
N GLY A 176 3.66 4.35 -5.64
CA GLY A 176 3.80 2.92 -5.41
C GLY A 176 4.91 2.34 -6.28
N ASN A 177 5.06 1.04 -6.29
CA ASN A 177 6.12 0.40 -7.07
C ASN A 177 5.84 0.39 -8.59
N HIS A 178 4.61 0.61 -9.00
CA HIS A 178 4.22 0.66 -10.41
C HIS A 178 4.49 2.00 -11.08
N GLU A 179 4.51 3.12 -10.36
CA GLU A 179 4.76 4.44 -10.93
C GLU A 179 6.11 4.54 -11.63
N ALA A 180 7.13 3.87 -11.12
CA ALA A 180 8.46 3.87 -11.71
C ALA A 180 8.71 2.74 -12.70
N ILE A 181 7.73 1.87 -12.96
CA ILE A 181 7.88 0.82 -13.97
C ILE A 181 7.86 1.45 -15.36
N ALA A 182 9.01 1.39 -16.00
CA ALA A 182 9.17 1.71 -17.42
C ALA A 182 10.44 1.04 -17.92
N TRP A 183 10.48 0.69 -19.20
CA TRP A 183 11.66 0.07 -19.81
C TRP A 183 12.63 1.09 -20.40
N THR A 184 12.18 2.33 -20.57
CA THR A 184 12.96 3.40 -21.17
C THR A 184 13.49 4.38 -20.15
N GLY A 185 14.62 4.96 -20.45
CA GLY A 185 15.30 5.92 -19.62
C GLY A 185 15.92 5.32 -18.35
N THR A 186 16.70 6.12 -17.69
CA THR A 186 17.25 5.81 -16.37
C THR A 186 16.19 5.98 -15.30
N PHE A 187 16.41 5.41 -14.14
CA PHE A 187 15.53 5.62 -12.99
C PHE A 187 15.39 7.12 -12.64
N SER A 188 16.50 7.88 -12.70
CA SER A 188 16.48 9.32 -12.43
C SER A 188 15.59 10.08 -13.40
N GLU A 189 15.69 9.79 -14.72
CA GLU A 189 14.84 10.43 -15.73
C GLU A 189 13.36 10.15 -15.49
N ARG A 190 13.00 8.94 -15.09
CA ARG A 190 11.63 8.58 -14.74
C ARG A 190 11.13 9.34 -13.50
N MET A 191 11.95 9.43 -12.47
CA MET A 191 11.62 10.20 -11.28
C MET A 191 11.46 11.70 -11.57
N ASP A 192 12.24 12.24 -12.49
CA ASP A 192 12.09 13.65 -12.89
C ASP A 192 10.77 13.88 -13.63
N VAL A 193 10.36 12.96 -14.51
CA VAL A 193 9.03 12.99 -15.15
C VAL A 193 7.90 12.90 -14.11
N LEU A 194 8.03 12.03 -13.12
CA LEU A 194 7.03 11.91 -12.05
C LEU A 194 6.94 13.17 -11.18
N LYS A 195 8.07 13.79 -10.81
CA LYS A 195 8.09 15.06 -10.08
C LYS A 195 7.34 16.18 -10.80
N ASP A 196 7.51 16.26 -12.12
CA ASP A 196 6.85 17.29 -12.93
C ASP A 196 5.34 17.05 -13.09
N ALA A 197 4.91 15.80 -13.01
CA ALA A 197 3.53 15.38 -13.28
C ALA A 197 2.69 15.15 -12.00
N TRP A 198 3.33 15.05 -10.84
CA TRP A 198 2.65 14.64 -9.60
C TRP A 198 1.96 15.80 -8.91
N VAL A 199 0.92 15.49 -8.14
CA VAL A 199 0.08 16.49 -7.45
C VAL A 199 0.80 17.19 -6.28
N ASN A 200 1.77 16.54 -5.67
CA ASN A 200 2.56 17.03 -4.53
C ASN A 200 4.00 16.50 -4.63
N ASP A 201 4.86 16.78 -3.66
CA ASP A 201 6.21 16.19 -3.67
C ASP A 201 6.14 14.67 -3.66
N VAL A 202 6.85 14.03 -4.57
CA VAL A 202 6.81 12.58 -4.81
C VAL A 202 7.42 11.76 -3.69
N TYR A 203 8.38 12.33 -2.97
CA TYR A 203 9.07 11.62 -1.90
C TYR A 203 8.40 11.81 -0.53
N TYR A 204 7.95 13.04 -0.26
CA TYR A 204 7.44 13.40 1.05
C TYR A 204 6.50 14.60 0.98
N SER A 205 5.37 14.49 1.63
CA SER A 205 4.47 15.62 1.83
C SER A 205 3.81 15.53 3.19
N SER A 206 3.59 16.67 3.83
CA SER A 206 2.79 16.74 5.04
C SER A 206 1.76 17.85 4.98
N LYS A 207 0.64 17.66 5.69
CA LYS A 207 -0.48 18.62 5.76
C LYS A 207 -1.18 18.52 7.10
N VAL A 208 -1.43 19.65 7.74
CA VAL A 208 -2.25 19.71 8.95
C VAL A 208 -3.69 20.05 8.59
N LEU A 209 -4.64 19.31 9.17
CA LEU A 209 -6.06 19.54 9.04
C LEU A 209 -6.69 19.86 10.41
N GLY A 210 -7.51 20.90 10.45
CA GLY A 210 -8.32 21.29 11.61
C GLY A 210 -7.54 21.49 12.91
N ASP A 211 -6.26 21.87 12.82
CA ASP A 211 -5.34 22.05 13.96
C ASP A 211 -5.30 20.84 14.92
N LYS A 212 -5.58 19.65 14.43
CA LYS A 212 -5.59 18.43 15.25
C LYS A 212 -4.96 17.21 14.64
N VAL A 213 -4.89 17.08 13.33
CA VAL A 213 -4.29 15.94 12.67
C VAL A 213 -3.28 16.37 11.62
N MET A 214 -2.12 15.74 11.63
CA MET A 214 -1.09 15.87 10.60
C MET A 214 -1.07 14.61 9.76
N LEU A 215 -1.32 14.77 8.46
CA LEU A 215 -1.14 13.73 7.46
C LEU A 215 0.29 13.80 6.96
N ILE A 216 0.96 12.67 6.92
CA ILE A 216 2.30 12.54 6.36
C ILE A 216 2.27 11.44 5.32
N GLN A 217 2.68 11.79 4.11
CA GLN A 217 2.83 10.87 3.01
C GLN A 217 4.31 10.67 2.69
N MET A 218 4.70 9.42 2.45
CA MET A 218 6.07 9.02 2.14
C MET A 218 6.11 8.05 0.97
N ASP A 219 7.14 8.15 0.14
CA ASP A 219 7.44 7.13 -0.86
C ASP A 219 8.27 6.00 -0.24
N ASN A 220 7.76 4.79 -0.35
CA ASN A 220 8.50 3.54 -0.16
C ASN A 220 8.24 2.54 -1.30
N GLY A 221 7.56 2.99 -2.35
CA GLY A 221 7.22 2.17 -3.51
C GLY A 221 8.31 2.14 -4.57
N THR A 222 9.06 3.22 -4.75
CA THR A 222 9.95 3.36 -5.91
C THR A 222 11.40 2.96 -5.65
N ARG A 223 11.89 3.00 -4.41
CA ARG A 223 13.26 2.60 -4.06
C ARG A 223 13.39 1.10 -3.84
N SER A 224 14.48 0.53 -4.32
CA SER A 224 14.78 -0.89 -4.21
C SER A 224 16.29 -1.11 -4.19
N ASP A 225 16.91 -1.06 -3.02
CA ASP A 225 18.35 -1.23 -2.88
C ASP A 225 18.80 -2.69 -3.06
N ASN A 226 17.93 -3.63 -2.75
CA ASN A 226 18.20 -5.07 -2.85
C ASN A 226 17.39 -5.80 -3.95
N GLY A 227 16.86 -5.05 -4.90
CA GLY A 227 16.02 -5.61 -5.98
C GLY A 227 14.57 -5.93 -5.53
N VAL A 228 14.18 -5.47 -4.37
CA VAL A 228 12.83 -5.61 -3.84
C VAL A 228 12.38 -4.23 -3.33
N PHE A 229 11.19 -3.80 -3.75
CA PHE A 229 10.64 -2.50 -3.34
C PHE A 229 10.28 -2.51 -1.85
N GLY A 230 10.23 -1.33 -1.24
CA GLY A 230 9.86 -1.14 0.15
C GLY A 230 10.85 -0.29 0.94
N ASP A 231 11.89 0.23 0.29
CA ASP A 231 12.91 1.04 0.93
C ASP A 231 12.53 2.52 0.94
N PHE A 232 12.81 3.22 2.04
CA PHE A 232 12.62 4.65 2.17
C PHE A 232 13.86 5.43 1.66
N TRP A 233 13.66 6.70 1.36
CA TRP A 233 14.72 7.59 0.90
C TRP A 233 15.40 8.32 2.06
N ASP A 234 16.73 8.50 1.96
CA ASP A 234 17.52 9.19 2.99
C ASP A 234 16.98 10.60 3.28
N GLN A 235 16.47 11.29 2.27
CA GLN A 235 15.89 12.62 2.39
C GLN A 235 14.59 12.68 3.20
N GLN A 236 13.90 11.58 3.40
CA GLN A 236 12.67 11.51 4.20
C GLN A 236 12.95 11.53 5.70
N VAL A 237 14.12 11.05 6.14
CA VAL A 237 14.49 10.98 7.55
C VAL A 237 14.44 12.35 8.25
N PRO A 238 15.12 13.40 7.77
CA PRO A 238 15.06 14.71 8.41
C PRO A 238 13.68 15.34 8.35
N LEU A 239 12.90 15.10 7.29
CA LEU A 239 11.54 15.63 7.13
C LEU A 239 10.60 14.98 8.15
N LEU A 240 10.58 13.64 8.24
CA LEU A 240 9.78 12.93 9.23
C LEU A 240 10.17 13.33 10.66
N THR A 241 11.46 13.47 10.94
CA THR A 241 11.95 13.92 12.26
C THR A 241 11.38 15.28 12.62
N ALA A 242 11.42 16.25 11.69
CA ALA A 242 10.92 17.59 11.92
C ALA A 242 9.39 17.62 12.12
N ASP A 243 8.65 16.86 11.31
CA ASP A 243 7.19 16.82 11.41
C ASP A 243 6.71 16.11 12.69
N LEU A 244 7.36 15.02 13.11
CA LEU A 244 7.04 14.39 14.39
C LEU A 244 7.35 15.29 15.58
N ALA A 245 8.44 16.07 15.52
CA ALA A 245 8.75 17.06 16.55
C ALA A 245 7.69 18.18 16.59
N THR A 246 7.27 18.68 15.43
CA THR A 246 6.19 19.68 15.30
C THR A 246 4.87 19.12 15.82
N ALA A 247 4.50 17.92 15.38
CA ALA A 247 3.25 17.27 15.81
C ALA A 247 3.21 17.10 17.35
N ARG A 248 4.32 16.76 17.97
CA ARG A 248 4.43 16.63 19.42
C ARG A 248 4.33 17.98 20.12
N ALA A 249 5.00 19.02 19.61
CA ALA A 249 4.97 20.37 20.19
C ALA A 249 3.57 20.99 20.12
N GLU A 250 2.87 20.81 19.00
CA GLU A 250 1.53 21.37 18.76
C GLU A 250 0.41 20.40 19.22
N GLY A 251 0.76 19.19 19.64
CA GLY A 251 -0.18 18.17 20.06
C GLY A 251 -1.03 17.60 18.93
N TYR A 252 -0.51 17.52 17.71
CA TYR A 252 -1.22 16.88 16.60
C TYR A 252 -1.16 15.36 16.70
N THR A 253 -2.23 14.71 16.30
CA THR A 253 -2.24 13.29 15.95
C THR A 253 -1.63 13.12 14.57
N VAL A 254 -0.80 12.09 14.36
CA VAL A 254 -0.14 11.82 13.09
C VAL A 254 -0.76 10.59 12.42
N LEU A 255 -1.06 10.70 11.13
CA LEU A 255 -1.46 9.61 10.25
C LEU A 255 -0.44 9.47 9.13
N LEU A 256 0.13 8.28 8.97
CA LEU A 256 1.15 7.97 7.97
C LEU A 256 0.54 7.25 6.77
N PHE A 257 0.88 7.71 5.57
CA PHE A 257 0.42 7.14 4.30
C PHE A 257 1.64 6.77 3.45
N PHE A 258 1.74 5.52 3.07
CA PHE A 258 2.77 5.02 2.17
C PHE A 258 2.27 3.72 1.50
N HIS A 259 2.85 3.34 0.38
CA HIS A 259 2.29 2.28 -0.45
C HIS A 259 2.46 0.89 0.15
N ILE A 260 3.71 0.49 0.45
CA ILE A 260 4.05 -0.86 0.89
C ILE A 260 3.97 -0.95 2.42
N PRO A 261 3.12 -1.82 2.98
CA PRO A 261 2.96 -1.92 4.42
C PRO A 261 4.26 -2.37 5.11
N LEU A 262 4.50 -1.83 6.31
CA LEU A 262 5.61 -2.26 7.15
C LEU A 262 5.37 -3.69 7.62
N ALA A 263 6.42 -4.50 7.61
CA ALA A 263 6.33 -5.85 8.15
C ALA A 263 6.12 -5.80 9.68
N THR A 264 5.24 -6.67 10.14
CA THR A 264 4.92 -6.79 11.57
C THR A 264 4.63 -8.25 11.90
N TYR A 265 5.03 -8.67 13.09
CA TYR A 265 4.76 -10.02 13.58
C TYR A 265 3.36 -10.15 14.22
N ASN A 266 2.69 -9.03 14.48
CA ASN A 266 1.37 -9.01 15.12
C ASN A 266 0.27 -8.87 14.08
N ILE A 267 0.01 -9.95 13.35
CA ILE A 267 -1.11 -10.02 12.42
C ILE A 267 -2.35 -10.41 13.21
N LYS A 268 -3.28 -9.47 13.37
CA LYS A 268 -4.53 -9.70 14.12
C LYS A 268 -5.74 -9.95 13.22
N TYR A 269 -5.61 -9.70 11.94
CA TYR A 269 -6.72 -9.92 11.02
C TYR A 269 -6.79 -11.37 10.57
N ARG A 270 -8.01 -11.93 10.55
CA ARG A 270 -8.28 -13.36 10.32
C ARG A 270 -7.62 -13.94 9.08
N ASN A 271 -7.53 -13.18 7.99
CA ASN A 271 -7.00 -13.65 6.71
C ASN A 271 -5.60 -13.12 6.38
N ALA A 272 -5.00 -12.29 7.22
CA ALA A 272 -3.72 -11.66 6.90
C ALA A 272 -2.60 -12.68 6.71
N GLN A 273 -2.53 -13.73 7.55
CA GLN A 273 -1.56 -14.80 7.39
C GLN A 273 -1.77 -15.60 6.10
N ALA A 274 -3.00 -15.91 5.75
CA ALA A 274 -3.32 -16.64 4.53
C ALA A 274 -3.05 -15.78 3.28
N ILE A 275 -3.39 -14.51 3.33
CA ILE A 275 -3.10 -13.54 2.27
C ILE A 275 -1.59 -13.40 2.08
N MET A 276 -0.85 -13.22 3.16
CA MET A 276 0.61 -13.12 3.14
C MET A 276 1.27 -14.40 2.65
N ALA A 277 0.79 -15.57 3.03
CA ALA A 277 1.31 -16.84 2.56
C ALA A 277 0.98 -17.10 1.08
N GLY A 278 -0.20 -16.74 0.62
CA GLY A 278 -0.66 -17.02 -0.74
C GLY A 278 -0.09 -16.10 -1.81
N ARG A 279 0.28 -14.85 -1.48
CA ARG A 279 0.84 -13.87 -2.43
C ARG A 279 2.34 -13.66 -2.30
N GLY A 280 3.04 -14.66 -1.75
CA GLY A 280 4.42 -14.43 -1.43
C GLY A 280 4.48 -13.27 -0.45
N ALA A 281 4.26 -13.55 0.79
CA ALA A 281 4.40 -12.67 1.94
C ALA A 281 5.59 -11.70 1.85
N ILE A 282 6.32 -11.88 0.85
CA ILE A 282 7.56 -11.24 0.46
C ILE A 282 7.37 -9.74 0.36
N ALA A 283 6.31 -9.25 -0.26
CA ALA A 283 6.19 -7.81 -0.48
C ALA A 283 5.87 -7.04 0.81
N ALA A 284 5.03 -7.57 1.70
CA ALA A 284 4.82 -6.97 3.01
C ALA A 284 6.00 -7.20 3.97
N TYR A 285 6.87 -8.09 3.60
CA TYR A 285 7.96 -8.58 4.43
C TYR A 285 9.30 -7.96 4.13
N ASN A 286 9.44 -7.25 3.02
CA ASN A 286 10.76 -6.78 2.61
C ASN A 286 11.40 -5.85 3.60
N TYR A 287 10.60 -5.23 4.40
CA TYR A 287 11.06 -4.50 5.53
C TYR A 287 11.73 -5.32 6.61
N ALA A 288 11.37 -6.56 6.75
CA ALA A 288 11.82 -7.31 7.89
C ALA A 288 11.97 -8.78 7.62
N THR A 289 11.91 -9.24 6.39
CA THR A 289 11.92 -10.68 6.12
C THR A 289 13.25 -11.32 6.08
N SER A 290 14.23 -10.60 6.18
CA SER A 290 15.39 -11.20 6.77
C SER A 290 15.13 -11.54 8.23
N GLY A 291 13.86 -11.40 8.65
CA GLY A 291 13.35 -11.92 9.91
C GLY A 291 13.54 -11.02 11.10
N SER A 292 14.11 -9.84 10.96
CA SER A 292 14.17 -8.90 12.08
C SER A 292 14.45 -7.47 11.63
N CYS A 293 13.84 -6.51 12.34
CA CYS A 293 14.20 -5.10 12.25
C CYS A 293 15.70 -4.84 12.49
N SER A 294 16.44 -5.81 13.03
CA SER A 294 17.87 -5.73 13.23
C SER A 294 18.69 -5.74 11.95
N THR A 295 18.09 -6.05 10.82
CA THR A 295 18.74 -6.02 9.51
C THR A 295 18.45 -4.76 8.71
N LEU A 296 17.52 -3.91 9.16
CA LEU A 296 17.31 -2.61 8.58
C LEU A 296 18.56 -1.74 8.76
N ILE A 297 18.95 -1.05 7.71
CA ILE A 297 20.11 -0.15 7.67
C ILE A 297 19.71 1.19 7.04
N GLY A 298 20.53 2.22 7.25
CA GLY A 298 20.32 3.52 6.63
C GLY A 298 18.94 4.11 6.94
N ALA A 299 18.34 4.74 5.93
CA ALA A 299 17.05 5.41 6.04
C ALA A 299 15.92 4.50 6.54
N ASP A 300 15.89 3.25 6.10
CA ASP A 300 14.87 2.30 6.51
C ASP A 300 14.85 2.08 8.01
N LYS A 301 16.04 1.89 8.58
CA LYS A 301 16.18 1.74 10.04
C LYS A 301 15.78 3.02 10.76
N GLU A 302 16.26 4.17 10.30
CA GLU A 302 15.99 5.46 10.94
C GLU A 302 14.50 5.80 10.90
N ILE A 303 13.83 5.62 9.77
CA ILE A 303 12.38 5.84 9.64
C ILE A 303 11.60 4.83 10.48
N TYR A 304 11.98 3.55 10.46
CA TYR A 304 11.34 2.55 11.30
C TYR A 304 11.46 2.88 12.79
N ASP A 305 12.65 3.30 13.24
CA ASP A 305 12.88 3.71 14.62
C ASP A 305 12.05 4.96 14.98
N LEU A 306 11.97 5.96 14.08
CA LEU A 306 11.12 7.15 14.26
C LEU A 306 9.64 6.74 14.40
N ILE A 307 9.14 5.85 13.57
CA ILE A 307 7.76 5.37 13.66
C ILE A 307 7.54 4.63 14.99
N THR A 308 8.40 3.67 15.31
CA THR A 308 8.19 2.78 16.47
C THR A 308 8.47 3.42 17.82
N THR A 309 9.11 4.59 17.87
CA THR A 309 9.34 5.34 19.11
C THR A 309 8.38 6.53 19.30
N ASN A 310 7.44 6.73 18.39
CA ASN A 310 6.44 7.79 18.44
C ASN A 310 5.00 7.26 18.36
N GLY A 311 4.75 6.03 18.83
CA GLY A 311 3.44 5.40 18.77
C GLY A 311 2.36 6.10 19.58
N ASP A 312 2.73 6.98 20.52
CA ASP A 312 1.80 7.79 21.28
C ASP A 312 1.11 8.88 20.43
N ILE A 313 1.77 9.43 19.43
CA ILE A 313 1.21 10.44 18.51
C ILE A 313 0.82 9.86 17.16
N ILE A 314 1.44 8.78 16.69
CA ILE A 314 1.08 8.10 15.43
C ILE A 314 -0.10 7.17 15.69
N LYS A 315 -1.26 7.48 15.08
CA LYS A 315 -2.50 6.73 15.31
C LYS A 315 -2.93 5.83 14.16
N GLY A 316 -2.15 5.77 13.09
CA GLY A 316 -2.39 4.84 12.00
C GLY A 316 -1.34 4.93 10.90
N CYS A 317 -1.07 3.77 10.28
CA CYS A 317 -0.38 3.64 9.01
C CYS A 317 -1.36 3.09 7.98
N PHE A 318 -1.40 3.69 6.79
CA PHE A 318 -2.39 3.42 5.75
C PHE A 318 -1.68 3.05 4.45
N ASN A 319 -2.02 1.89 3.90
CA ASN A 319 -1.26 1.25 2.83
C ASN A 319 -2.13 0.66 1.73
N GLY A 320 -1.51 0.29 0.61
CA GLY A 320 -2.06 -0.46 -0.49
C GLY A 320 -1.26 -1.72 -0.80
N HIS A 321 -0.86 -1.88 -2.07
CA HIS A 321 0.06 -2.89 -2.59
C HIS A 321 -0.45 -4.33 -2.64
N HIS A 322 -1.15 -4.80 -1.62
CA HIS A 322 -1.60 -6.19 -1.53
C HIS A 322 -2.93 -6.46 -2.22
N HIS A 323 -3.64 -5.42 -2.65
CA HIS A 323 -4.98 -5.53 -3.26
C HIS A 323 -5.97 -6.34 -2.40
N SER A 324 -5.83 -6.27 -1.09
CA SER A 324 -6.66 -7.03 -0.15
C SER A 324 -6.71 -6.35 1.21
N ASP A 325 -7.82 -6.59 1.91
CA ASP A 325 -8.03 -6.01 3.22
C ASP A 325 -7.29 -6.80 4.29
N PHE A 326 -6.40 -6.15 5.03
CA PHE A 326 -5.89 -6.71 6.27
C PHE A 326 -5.46 -5.62 7.26
N TYR A 327 -5.46 -6.01 8.52
CA TYR A 327 -5.04 -5.19 9.63
C TYR A 327 -3.86 -5.84 10.36
N THR A 328 -2.90 -5.01 10.70
CA THR A 328 -1.77 -5.42 11.55
C THR A 328 -1.53 -4.37 12.63
N GLU A 329 -0.72 -4.70 13.62
CA GLU A 329 -0.22 -3.73 14.59
C GLU A 329 1.31 -3.69 14.54
N ILE A 330 1.85 -2.49 14.36
CA ILE A 330 3.26 -2.23 14.52
C ILE A 330 3.55 -2.13 16.01
N VAL A 331 4.46 -2.94 16.52
CA VAL A 331 4.92 -2.84 17.92
C VAL A 331 5.71 -1.56 18.09
N ALA A 332 5.20 -0.67 18.91
CA ALA A 332 5.77 0.66 19.12
C ALA A 332 5.67 1.10 20.57
N THR A 333 6.40 2.16 20.89
CA THR A 333 6.42 2.80 22.21
C THR A 333 6.24 4.31 22.07
N ASP A 334 5.96 4.97 23.19
CA ASP A 334 6.21 6.40 23.34
C ASP A 334 7.71 6.68 23.57
N PRO A 335 8.16 7.95 23.58
CA PRO A 335 9.56 8.29 23.86
C PRO A 335 10.05 7.91 25.27
N SER A 336 9.14 7.60 26.19
CA SER A 336 9.47 7.11 27.54
C SER A 336 9.58 5.59 27.61
N GLY A 337 9.33 4.89 26.48
CA GLY A 337 9.37 3.44 26.36
C GLY A 337 8.08 2.71 26.78
N ASN A 338 6.99 3.45 27.03
CA ASN A 338 5.69 2.82 27.31
C ASN A 338 5.09 2.26 26.01
N LYS A 339 4.42 1.11 26.10
CA LYS A 339 3.81 0.45 24.94
C LYS A 339 2.75 1.35 24.27
N ALA A 340 2.89 1.59 22.99
CA ALA A 340 2.01 2.41 22.18
C ALA A 340 1.95 1.86 20.73
N ASN A 341 1.35 0.68 20.56
CA ASN A 341 1.27 0.03 19.25
C ASN A 341 0.49 0.89 18.24
N ILE A 342 0.93 0.85 16.99
CA ILE A 342 0.35 1.62 15.90
C ILE A 342 -0.49 0.69 15.02
N PRO A 343 -1.79 0.99 14.83
CA PRO A 343 -2.62 0.32 13.85
C PRO A 343 -2.08 0.48 12.42
N GLN A 344 -2.05 -0.57 11.64
CA GLN A 344 -1.73 -0.53 10.23
C GLN A 344 -2.87 -1.14 9.41
N TYR A 345 -3.40 -0.36 8.47
CA TYR A 345 -4.53 -0.69 7.62
C TYR A 345 -4.07 -0.81 6.18
N THR A 346 -4.27 -1.96 5.59
CA THR A 346 -4.09 -2.19 4.15
C THR A 346 -5.44 -2.51 3.55
N ILE A 347 -5.79 -1.86 2.46
CA ILE A 347 -7.11 -1.99 1.86
C ILE A 347 -7.07 -2.59 0.46
N MET A 348 -8.22 -3.09 0.06
CA MET A 348 -8.49 -3.59 -1.28
C MET A 348 -8.25 -2.49 -2.33
N SER A 349 -7.69 -2.87 -3.48
CA SER A 349 -7.50 -2.00 -4.63
C SER A 349 -8.80 -1.28 -5.04
N THR A 350 -8.71 0.02 -5.27
CA THR A 350 -9.82 0.84 -5.78
C THR A 350 -10.27 0.39 -7.18
N ALA A 351 -9.39 -0.28 -7.94
CA ALA A 351 -9.67 -0.80 -9.27
C ALA A 351 -10.71 -1.93 -9.30
N TYR A 352 -10.86 -2.70 -8.22
CA TYR A 352 -11.76 -3.85 -8.21
C TYR A 352 -13.25 -3.47 -8.33
N THR A 353 -14.05 -4.49 -8.64
CA THR A 353 -15.47 -4.35 -8.96
C THR A 353 -16.21 -3.46 -7.96
N GLY A 354 -16.84 -2.43 -8.49
CA GLY A 354 -17.62 -1.47 -7.71
C GLY A 354 -16.81 -0.30 -7.14
N GLY A 355 -15.52 -0.45 -6.97
CA GLY A 355 -14.64 0.49 -6.29
C GLY A 355 -14.56 0.23 -4.79
N HIS A 356 -13.41 0.53 -4.21
CA HIS A 356 -13.12 0.32 -2.79
C HIS A 356 -12.46 1.56 -2.19
N ALA A 357 -12.81 1.90 -0.96
CA ALA A 357 -12.28 3.03 -0.21
C ALA A 357 -12.19 2.72 1.28
N LEU A 358 -11.32 3.45 1.99
CA LEU A 358 -11.35 3.57 3.46
C LEU A 358 -11.72 5.01 3.81
N ARG A 359 -12.74 5.17 4.65
CA ARG A 359 -13.09 6.46 5.25
C ARG A 359 -12.57 6.52 6.68
N ILE A 360 -11.81 7.55 6.97
CA ILE A 360 -11.21 7.82 8.27
C ILE A 360 -11.90 9.05 8.84
N THR A 361 -12.63 8.90 9.94
CA THR A 361 -13.21 10.02 10.66
C THR A 361 -12.31 10.34 11.86
N VAL A 362 -11.74 11.54 11.89
CA VAL A 362 -10.89 12.02 13.00
C VAL A 362 -11.72 12.95 13.89
N LYS A 363 -11.90 12.56 15.17
CA LYS A 363 -12.68 13.27 16.17
C LYS A 363 -11.83 13.99 17.20
#